data_5e3bb4e4c23dbdb87dc4c9e91fbf8581
#
_entry.id   5e3bb4e4c23dbdb87dc4c9e91fbf8581
#
_cell.length_a   1.000
_cell.length_b   1.000
_cell.length_c   1.000
_cell.angle_alpha   90.00
_cell.angle_beta   90.00
_cell.angle_gamma   90.00
#
_symmetry.space_group_name_H-M   'P 1'
#
loop_
_entity.id
_entity.type
_entity.pdbx_description
1 polymer ?
#
loop_
_entity_poly.entity_id
_entity_poly.type
_entity_poly.pdbx_seq_one_letter_code
_entity_poly.pdbx_strand_id
1 'polypeptide(L)'
;GSTAGIYGEAGHSDYAAAKGAITSGLLLSIKNEISGLGSVRVNAVAPGWTLTDKKSEKGLDDGIIGKAVSTMALKKLARPVDVARAVVVLSSGKVSGHITGQIIEVAGGMEGRIID
;
A
#
# COMPACT_ATOMS: atom_id res chain seq x y z
N GLY A 1 4.76 1.34 -2.62
CA GLY A 1 4.12 0.20 -3.29
C GLY A 1 2.66 0.42 -3.60
N SER A 2 1.94 -0.66 -3.73
CA SER A 2 0.50 -0.71 -3.96
C SER A 2 0.00 -2.12 -3.67
N THR A 3 -1.24 -2.26 -3.22
CA THR A 3 -1.89 -3.57 -3.13
C THR A 3 -2.01 -4.27 -4.49
N ALA A 4 -2.08 -3.52 -5.58
CA ALA A 4 -2.03 -4.08 -6.94
C ALA A 4 -0.72 -4.85 -7.21
N GLY A 5 0.39 -4.44 -6.61
CA GLY A 5 1.67 -5.15 -6.70
C GLY A 5 1.74 -6.42 -5.86
N ILE A 6 0.85 -6.58 -4.88
CA ILE A 6 0.79 -7.74 -4.01
C ILE A 6 -0.22 -8.77 -4.53
N TYR A 7 -1.41 -8.32 -4.91
CA TYR A 7 -2.54 -9.17 -5.27
C TYR A 7 -2.81 -9.22 -6.79
N GLY A 8 -2.17 -8.36 -7.56
CA GLY A 8 -2.49 -8.15 -8.97
C GLY A 8 -3.72 -7.27 -9.15
N GLU A 9 -3.90 -6.77 -10.36
CA GLU A 9 -5.06 -5.97 -10.74
C GLU A 9 -5.39 -6.23 -12.22
N ALA A 10 -6.56 -6.79 -12.48
CA ALA A 10 -6.99 -7.09 -13.83
C ALA A 10 -7.03 -5.81 -14.70
N GLY A 11 -6.46 -5.88 -15.90
CA GLY A 11 -6.36 -4.74 -16.81
C GLY A 11 -5.19 -3.78 -16.53
N HIS A 12 -4.40 -4.01 -15.49
CA HIS A 12 -3.28 -3.16 -15.08
C HIS A 12 -2.00 -3.97 -14.79
N SER A 13 -1.69 -4.95 -15.64
CA SER A 13 -0.56 -5.85 -15.45
C SER A 13 0.80 -5.14 -15.42
N ASP A 14 0.98 -4.10 -16.20
CA ASP A 14 2.16 -3.25 -16.21
C ASP A 14 2.36 -2.50 -14.88
N TYR A 15 1.29 -1.88 -14.39
CA TYR A 15 1.28 -1.20 -13.10
C TYR A 15 1.52 -2.19 -11.94
N ALA A 16 0.84 -3.33 -11.95
CA ALA A 16 1.01 -4.37 -10.93
C ALA A 16 2.43 -4.93 -10.93
N ALA A 17 3.04 -5.14 -12.10
CA ALA A 17 4.42 -5.58 -12.22
C ALA A 17 5.40 -4.55 -11.64
N ALA A 18 5.24 -3.27 -11.97
CA ALA A 18 6.08 -2.19 -11.46
C ALA A 18 5.98 -2.06 -9.93
N LYS A 19 4.77 -2.12 -9.38
CA LYS A 19 4.54 -2.03 -7.93
C LYS A 19 4.97 -3.30 -7.20
N GLY A 20 4.82 -4.46 -7.81
CA GLY A 20 5.31 -5.73 -7.28
C GLY A 20 6.84 -5.77 -7.18
N ALA A 21 7.55 -5.19 -8.14
CA ALA A 21 8.99 -5.07 -8.10
C ALA A 21 9.49 -4.31 -6.86
N ILE A 22 8.74 -3.30 -6.41
CA ILE A 22 9.07 -2.52 -5.19
C ILE A 22 8.96 -3.40 -3.94
N THR A 23 7.87 -4.12 -3.78
CA THR A 23 7.56 -4.87 -2.56
C THR A 23 8.27 -6.21 -2.47
N SER A 24 8.50 -6.87 -3.59
CA SER A 24 9.15 -8.21 -3.61
C SER A 24 10.67 -8.14 -3.73
N GLY A 25 11.18 -7.61 -4.85
CA GLY A 25 12.61 -7.62 -5.12
C GLY A 25 13.35 -6.47 -4.46
N LEU A 26 12.97 -5.24 -4.78
CA LEU A 26 13.71 -4.03 -4.37
C LEU A 26 13.79 -3.88 -2.84
N LEU A 27 12.65 -4.00 -2.15
CA LEU A 27 12.59 -3.87 -0.69
C LEU A 27 13.55 -4.84 0.01
N LEU A 28 13.52 -6.11 -0.39
CA LEU A 28 14.32 -7.15 0.24
C LEU A 28 15.82 -7.03 -0.13
N SER A 29 16.13 -6.61 -1.35
CA SER A 29 17.51 -6.34 -1.76
C SER A 29 18.11 -5.21 -0.94
N ILE A 30 17.41 -4.06 -0.84
CA ILE A 30 17.89 -2.93 -0.05
C ILE A 30 18.03 -3.33 1.43
N LYS A 31 17.05 -4.06 1.98
CA LYS A 31 17.17 -4.55 3.37
C LYS A 31 18.45 -5.34 3.59
N ASN A 32 18.84 -6.19 2.64
CA ASN A 32 20.05 -6.99 2.74
C ASN A 32 21.31 -6.14 2.53
N GLU A 33 21.29 -5.19 1.60
CA GLU A 33 22.41 -4.29 1.30
C GLU A 33 22.75 -3.37 2.50
N ILE A 34 21.76 -2.92 3.24
CA ILE A 34 21.95 -2.08 4.43
C ILE A 34 22.25 -2.89 5.70
N SER A 35 22.33 -4.21 5.58
CA SER A 35 22.70 -5.08 6.69
C SER A 35 24.06 -4.69 7.25
N GLY A 36 24.15 -4.53 8.54
CA GLY A 36 25.40 -4.12 9.21
C GLY A 36 25.63 -2.60 9.28
N LEU A 37 24.77 -1.78 8.69
CA LEU A 37 24.85 -0.31 8.83
C LEU A 37 24.21 0.22 10.13
N GLY A 38 23.97 -0.66 11.09
CA GLY A 38 23.43 -0.28 12.40
C GLY A 38 21.94 0.00 12.37
N SER A 39 21.53 1.24 12.57
CA SER A 39 20.13 1.63 12.74
C SER A 39 19.40 2.00 11.45
N VAL A 40 19.95 1.67 10.28
CA VAL A 40 19.29 1.91 9.00
C VAL A 40 18.22 0.87 8.75
N ARG A 41 17.02 1.32 8.39
CA ARG A 41 15.86 0.46 8.15
C ARG A 41 15.21 0.81 6.81
N VAL A 42 14.59 -0.16 6.18
CA VAL A 42 13.79 0.03 4.97
C VAL A 42 12.49 -0.75 5.09
N ASN A 43 11.39 -0.08 4.85
CA ASN A 43 10.06 -0.68 4.82
C ASN A 43 9.27 -0.13 3.64
N ALA A 44 8.18 -0.75 3.30
CA ALA A 44 7.29 -0.30 2.25
C ALA A 44 5.87 -0.12 2.79
N VAL A 45 5.18 0.89 2.28
CA VAL A 45 3.73 1.06 2.45
C VAL A 45 3.06 0.71 1.13
N ALA A 46 2.01 -0.08 1.20
CA ALA A 46 1.22 -0.50 0.05
C ALA A 46 -0.23 0.00 0.21
N PRO A 47 -0.54 1.19 -0.31
CA PRO A 47 -1.90 1.70 -0.30
C PRO A 47 -2.82 0.85 -1.18
N GLY A 48 -4.06 0.67 -0.72
CA GLY A 48 -5.17 0.22 -1.55
C GLY A 48 -5.89 1.39 -2.19
N TRP A 49 -7.21 1.26 -2.37
CA TRP A 49 -8.03 2.34 -2.92
C TRP A 49 -8.03 3.56 -2.00
N THR A 50 -7.45 4.63 -2.52
CA THR A 50 -7.30 5.90 -1.81
C THR A 50 -8.03 6.99 -2.57
N LEU A 51 -8.89 7.73 -1.88
CA LEU A 51 -9.60 8.88 -2.43
C LEU A 51 -8.63 10.07 -2.49
N THR A 52 -8.24 10.45 -3.70
CA THR A 52 -7.42 11.64 -3.95
C THR A 52 -8.28 12.74 -4.57
N ASP A 53 -7.86 13.99 -4.45
CA ASP A 53 -8.59 15.14 -5.03
C ASP A 53 -8.80 14.96 -6.52
N LYS A 54 -7.83 14.42 -7.25
CA LYS A 54 -7.96 14.10 -8.69
C LYS A 54 -9.05 13.09 -8.99
N LYS A 55 -9.31 12.17 -8.07
CA LYS A 55 -10.39 11.16 -8.22
C LYS A 55 -11.75 11.75 -7.87
N SER A 56 -11.81 12.65 -6.90
CA SER A 56 -13.05 13.36 -6.55
C SER A 56 -13.46 14.36 -7.63
N GLU A 57 -12.50 15.09 -8.24
CA GLU A 57 -12.75 16.06 -9.31
C GLU A 57 -13.22 15.41 -10.63
N LYS A 58 -12.81 14.17 -10.92
CA LYS A 58 -13.18 13.45 -12.15
C LYS A 58 -14.53 12.71 -12.05
N GLY A 59 -15.27 12.87 -10.96
CA GLY A 59 -16.57 12.23 -10.80
C GLY A 59 -16.49 10.71 -10.95
N LEU A 60 -15.70 10.05 -10.10
CA LEU A 60 -15.74 8.58 -10.03
C LEU A 60 -17.19 8.15 -9.84
N ASP A 61 -17.66 7.27 -10.72
CA ASP A 61 -18.97 6.67 -10.61
C ASP A 61 -19.14 6.05 -9.22
N ASP A 62 -20.19 6.45 -8.51
CA ASP A 62 -20.56 5.92 -7.19
C ASP A 62 -20.63 4.37 -7.20
N GLY A 63 -20.96 3.77 -8.33
CA GLY A 63 -20.97 2.33 -8.54
C GLY A 63 -19.59 1.69 -8.42
N ILE A 64 -18.54 2.33 -8.96
CA ILE A 64 -17.15 1.85 -8.86
C ILE A 64 -16.66 1.97 -7.42
N ILE A 65 -16.94 3.09 -6.76
CA ILE A 65 -16.61 3.30 -5.35
C ILE A 65 -17.33 2.27 -4.49
N GLY A 66 -18.60 2.04 -4.73
CA GLY A 66 -19.40 1.02 -4.01
C GLY A 66 -18.82 -0.38 -4.15
N LYS A 67 -18.38 -0.78 -5.34
CA LYS A 67 -17.71 -2.06 -5.57
C LYS A 67 -16.40 -2.15 -4.81
N ALA A 68 -15.56 -1.13 -4.88
CA ALA A 68 -14.30 -1.10 -4.15
C ALA A 68 -14.52 -1.20 -2.63
N VAL A 69 -15.45 -0.42 -2.09
CA VAL A 69 -15.80 -0.43 -0.67
C VAL A 69 -16.39 -1.77 -0.22
N SER A 70 -17.14 -2.46 -1.08
CA SER A 70 -17.72 -3.77 -0.75
C SER A 70 -16.64 -4.82 -0.45
N THR A 71 -15.47 -4.70 -1.06
CA THR A 71 -14.33 -5.62 -0.85
C THR A 71 -13.52 -5.34 0.42
N MET A 72 -13.77 -4.20 1.07
CA MET A 72 -13.03 -3.77 2.25
C MET A 72 -13.73 -4.17 3.55
N ALA A 73 -12.98 -4.64 4.53
CA ALA A 73 -13.51 -4.93 5.86
C ALA A 73 -13.99 -3.65 6.56
N LEU A 74 -13.25 -2.55 6.41
CA LEU A 74 -13.60 -1.26 7.03
C LEU A 74 -14.71 -0.49 6.30
N LYS A 75 -15.15 -0.96 5.13
CA LYS A 75 -16.26 -0.37 4.37
C LYS A 75 -16.10 1.12 4.07
N LYS A 76 -14.87 1.58 3.87
CA LYS A 76 -14.54 2.97 3.50
C LYS A 76 -13.23 3.04 2.73
N LEU A 77 -13.13 4.00 1.81
CA LEU A 77 -11.87 4.30 1.12
C LEU A 77 -10.85 4.92 2.08
N ALA A 78 -9.57 4.68 1.82
CA ALA A 78 -8.51 5.39 2.49
C ALA A 78 -8.44 6.85 2.01
N ARG A 79 -7.93 7.72 2.86
CA ARG A 79 -7.55 9.09 2.54
C ARG A 79 -6.02 9.19 2.47
N PRO A 80 -5.45 10.16 1.75
CA PRO A 80 -4.00 10.34 1.72
C PRO A 80 -3.36 10.41 3.12
N VAL A 81 -4.02 11.02 4.08
CA VAL A 81 -3.54 11.11 5.47
C VAL A 81 -3.43 9.73 6.15
N ASP A 82 -4.26 8.77 5.79
CA ASP A 82 -4.19 7.42 6.35
C ASP A 82 -2.90 6.71 5.91
N VAL A 83 -2.49 6.92 4.67
CA VAL A 83 -1.20 6.43 4.14
C VAL A 83 -0.03 7.18 4.79
N ALA A 84 -0.12 8.51 4.89
CA ALA A 84 0.93 9.33 5.50
C ALA A 84 1.21 8.94 6.96
N ARG A 85 0.18 8.62 7.72
CA ARG A 85 0.31 8.16 9.12
C ARG A 85 1.10 6.85 9.22
N ALA A 86 0.87 5.91 8.32
CA ALA A 86 1.65 4.67 8.27
C ALA A 86 3.13 4.94 7.99
N VAL A 87 3.43 5.86 7.07
CA VAL A 87 4.81 6.29 6.79
C VAL A 87 5.46 6.92 8.01
N VAL A 88 4.76 7.80 8.72
CA VAL A 88 5.26 8.44 9.95
C VAL A 88 5.60 7.39 11.02
N VAL A 89 4.71 6.44 11.26
CA VAL A 89 4.92 5.35 12.23
C VAL A 89 6.17 4.54 11.87
N LEU A 90 6.30 4.12 10.61
CA LEU A 90 7.45 3.34 10.15
C LEU A 90 8.75 4.12 10.17
N SER A 91 8.70 5.43 10.00
CA SER A 91 9.88 6.32 10.02
C SER A 91 10.38 6.59 11.44
N SER A 92 9.57 6.40 12.46
CA SER A 92 9.96 6.68 13.86
C SER A 92 10.81 5.55 14.43
N GLY A 93 12.06 5.84 14.76
CA GLY A 93 12.94 4.90 15.45
C GLY A 93 12.45 4.51 16.84
N LYS A 94 11.70 5.40 17.50
CA LYS A 94 11.11 5.13 18.84
C LYS A 94 9.93 4.17 18.75
N VAL A 95 9.09 4.30 17.72
CA VAL A 95 7.86 3.53 17.58
C VAL A 95 8.10 2.20 16.88
N SER A 96 8.93 2.20 15.84
CA SER A 96 9.13 1.04 14.95
C SER A 96 10.61 0.68 14.73
N GLY A 97 11.48 1.01 15.68
CA GLY A 97 12.93 0.87 15.54
C GLY A 97 13.44 -0.54 15.27
N HIS A 98 12.66 -1.57 15.54
CA HIS A 98 13.02 -2.97 15.27
C HIS A 98 12.25 -3.57 14.09
N ILE A 99 11.64 -2.72 13.25
CA ILE A 99 10.87 -3.13 12.06
C ILE A 99 11.66 -2.74 10.81
N THR A 100 12.05 -3.73 10.02
CA THR A 100 12.70 -3.53 8.71
C THR A 100 12.31 -4.63 7.74
N GLY A 101 12.32 -4.34 6.44
CA GLY A 101 11.95 -5.30 5.39
C GLY A 101 10.46 -5.64 5.36
N GLN A 102 9.62 -4.85 5.98
CA GLN A 102 8.18 -5.11 6.09
C GLN A 102 7.37 -4.29 5.11
N ILE A 103 6.21 -4.85 4.73
CA ILE A 103 5.20 -4.19 3.91
C ILE A 103 3.98 -3.96 4.79
N ILE A 104 3.56 -2.71 4.88
CA ILE A 104 2.33 -2.35 5.60
C ILE A 104 1.26 -1.97 4.57
N GLU A 105 0.22 -2.76 4.51
CA GLU A 105 -0.93 -2.48 3.66
C GLU A 105 -1.87 -1.48 4.33
N VAL A 106 -2.20 -0.40 3.61
CA VAL A 106 -3.18 0.60 4.04
C VAL A 106 -4.38 0.50 3.10
N ALA A 107 -5.17 -0.54 3.30
CA ALA A 107 -6.19 -0.98 2.34
C ALA A 107 -7.56 -1.27 2.97
N GLY A 108 -7.74 -0.97 4.26
CA GLY A 108 -9.01 -1.21 4.94
C GLY A 108 -9.43 -2.68 5.02
N GLY A 109 -8.47 -3.60 4.93
CA GLY A 109 -8.74 -5.04 4.93
C GLY A 109 -9.22 -5.59 3.59
N MET A 110 -8.92 -4.91 2.48
CA MET A 110 -9.16 -5.41 1.13
C MET A 110 -8.10 -6.46 0.78
N GLU A 111 -8.49 -7.71 0.69
CA GLU A 111 -7.59 -8.83 0.39
C GLU A 111 -7.38 -9.08 -1.12
N GLY A 112 -7.57 -8.08 -1.95
CA GLY A 112 -7.50 -8.22 -3.41
C GLY A 112 -8.65 -9.05 -4.01
N ARG A 113 -9.68 -9.32 -3.26
CA ARG A 113 -10.85 -10.06 -3.71
C ARG A 113 -11.98 -9.12 -4.11
N ILE A 114 -12.61 -9.43 -5.23
CA ILE A 114 -13.93 -8.89 -5.55
C ILE A 114 -14.95 -9.89 -4.99
N ILE A 115 -15.75 -9.42 -4.07
CA ILE A 115 -16.90 -10.19 -3.57
C ILE A 115 -18.11 -9.64 -4.32
N ASP A 116 -18.66 -10.44 -5.18
CA ASP A 116 -19.89 -10.11 -5.93
C ASP A 116 -21.11 -10.16 -4.99
#